data_814f6cbcca4a5c331fa21deeebc09e44
#
_entry.id   814f6cbcca4a5c331fa21deeebc09e44
#
_cell.length_a   1.000
_cell.length_b   1.000
_cell.length_c   1.000
_cell.angle_alpha   90.00
_cell.angle_beta   90.00
_cell.angle_gamma   90.00
#
_symmetry.space_group_name_H-M   'P 1'
#
loop_
_entity.id
_entity.type
_entity.pdbx_description
1 polymer ?
#
loop_
_entity_poly.entity_id
_entity_poly.type
_entity_poly.pdbx_seq_one_letter_code
_entity_poly.pdbx_strand_id
1 'polypeptide(L)'
;GGDPDGTASTAALQEQWQLLNATVPGAAAYILLQGETVALYQEGKLKIPDSVIPVLTPAPSASSAGGPGPGAQHGLWFSLCRRDKLTGNPMTAYPGGDTAVNGMLQGAWRGGVRSFWMVGTGNLRPSLMELNLTGALWCTPDTDCAAQRTAYLRCTYRAPDGWALTDSALEDLSVCLRARAESAVQAGSPPQPVGEAFLTRSTRLFASAWLCGKTQGPIQELAALLPAESYAEQLAAYQQLCTSALENYETLLPGCSYAGRATTPLWQEQVVFSVRLYLYALRGAVRFCTAREQFLDKDWQNCFCTLGRAADDFGAMAALLQPKTGFWAGFCSDTMLDGALTARVLTGLMAIPRAAGDGPDYAAWQAPLPGAPAAPVPDFTLYRALVQAETKKV
;
A
#
# COMPACT_ATOMS: atom_id res chain seq x y z
N GLY A 1 15.77 -11.88 -24.64
CA GLY A 1 17.18 -12.04 -24.38
C GLY A 1 17.68 -10.84 -23.61
N GLY A 2 18.24 -11.07 -22.41
CA GLY A 2 18.85 -10.00 -21.62
C GLY A 2 20.19 -9.58 -22.22
N ASP A 3 20.71 -8.45 -21.74
CA ASP A 3 22.06 -7.93 -22.04
C ASP A 3 22.96 -8.16 -20.80
N PRO A 4 23.40 -9.41 -20.55
CA PRO A 4 24.01 -9.80 -19.25
C PRO A 4 25.38 -9.15 -19.01
N ASP A 5 26.04 -8.65 -20.04
CA ASP A 5 27.33 -7.96 -19.99
C ASP A 5 27.23 -6.44 -20.17
N GLY A 6 26.05 -5.90 -20.38
CA GLY A 6 25.78 -4.46 -20.55
C GLY A 6 26.34 -3.85 -21.83
N THR A 7 26.88 -4.65 -22.75
CA THR A 7 27.56 -4.16 -23.96
C THR A 7 26.59 -3.50 -24.94
N ALA A 8 25.45 -4.14 -25.23
CA ALA A 8 24.44 -3.61 -26.13
C ALA A 8 23.79 -2.33 -25.56
N SER A 9 23.50 -2.35 -24.26
CA SER A 9 22.96 -1.18 -23.55
C SER A 9 23.93 0.00 -23.55
N THR A 10 25.21 -0.26 -23.31
CA THR A 10 26.28 0.76 -23.37
C THR A 10 26.37 1.39 -24.76
N ALA A 11 26.39 0.56 -25.83
CA ALA A 11 26.45 1.07 -27.21
C ALA A 11 25.22 1.93 -27.56
N ALA A 12 24.02 1.45 -27.22
CA ALA A 12 22.79 2.20 -27.44
C ALA A 12 22.76 3.56 -26.72
N LEU A 13 23.22 3.61 -25.46
CA LEU A 13 23.33 4.84 -24.69
C LEU A 13 24.31 5.84 -25.29
N GLN A 14 25.45 5.37 -25.76
CA GLN A 14 26.45 6.21 -26.41
C GLN A 14 25.90 6.80 -27.72
N GLU A 15 25.21 6.00 -28.54
CA GLU A 15 24.58 6.46 -29.77
C GLU A 15 23.49 7.50 -29.49
N GLN A 16 22.60 7.22 -28.55
CA GLN A 16 21.54 8.16 -28.15
C GLN A 16 22.13 9.48 -27.61
N TRP A 17 23.18 9.40 -26.82
CA TRP A 17 23.86 10.61 -26.32
C TRP A 17 24.52 11.42 -27.42
N GLN A 18 25.19 10.77 -28.38
CA GLN A 18 25.78 11.44 -29.54
C GLN A 18 24.72 12.17 -30.37
N LEU A 19 23.58 11.52 -30.63
CA LEU A 19 22.47 12.11 -31.36
C LEU A 19 21.87 13.32 -30.61
N LEU A 20 21.64 13.17 -29.30
CA LEU A 20 21.11 14.26 -28.47
C LEU A 20 22.06 15.46 -28.46
N ASN A 21 23.35 15.24 -28.23
CA ASN A 21 24.36 16.30 -28.17
C ASN A 21 24.59 16.99 -29.54
N ALA A 22 24.43 16.24 -30.64
CA ALA A 22 24.48 16.81 -31.98
C ALA A 22 23.25 17.68 -32.31
N THR A 23 22.08 17.32 -31.76
CA THR A 23 20.81 18.02 -31.99
C THR A 23 20.63 19.21 -31.06
N VAL A 24 20.99 19.06 -29.79
CA VAL A 24 20.90 20.09 -28.75
C VAL A 24 22.22 20.13 -27.96
N PRO A 25 23.23 20.85 -28.44
CA PRO A 25 24.52 20.93 -27.77
C PRO A 25 24.40 21.50 -26.36
N GLY A 26 25.04 20.81 -25.39
CA GLY A 26 25.00 21.23 -23.98
C GLY A 26 23.71 20.86 -23.23
N ALA A 27 22.84 20.04 -23.81
CA ALA A 27 21.67 19.54 -23.12
C ALA A 27 22.08 18.75 -21.87
N ALA A 28 21.43 19.02 -20.74
CA ALA A 28 21.53 18.16 -19.56
C ALA A 28 20.76 16.85 -19.82
N ALA A 29 21.43 15.72 -19.61
CA ALA A 29 20.82 14.41 -19.76
C ALA A 29 20.94 13.59 -18.48
N TYR A 30 19.96 12.76 -18.25
CA TYR A 30 19.96 11.78 -17.16
C TYR A 30 19.40 10.44 -17.66
N ILE A 31 19.82 9.36 -17.02
CA ILE A 31 19.32 8.03 -17.26
C ILE A 31 18.81 7.40 -15.97
N LEU A 32 17.56 6.94 -15.98
CA LEU A 32 16.98 6.23 -14.86
C LEU A 32 17.39 4.76 -14.92
N LEU A 33 18.12 4.30 -13.91
CA LEU A 33 18.56 2.92 -13.75
C LEU A 33 17.59 2.17 -12.83
N GLN A 34 17.09 1.02 -13.29
CA GLN A 34 16.14 0.19 -12.56
C GLN A 34 16.43 -1.30 -12.76
N GLY A 35 16.11 -2.11 -11.74
CA GLY A 35 16.26 -3.57 -11.85
C GLY A 35 17.67 -4.00 -12.23
N GLU A 36 17.81 -4.79 -13.28
CA GLU A 36 19.09 -5.35 -13.75
C GLU A 36 20.10 -4.27 -14.15
N THR A 37 19.66 -3.12 -14.66
CA THR A 37 20.56 -2.04 -15.08
C THR A 37 21.32 -1.41 -13.93
N VAL A 38 20.76 -1.44 -12.70
CA VAL A 38 21.46 -0.97 -11.49
C VAL A 38 22.65 -1.88 -11.18
N ALA A 39 22.46 -3.20 -11.23
CA ALA A 39 23.53 -4.17 -10.98
C ALA A 39 24.63 -4.06 -12.03
N LEU A 40 24.27 -4.01 -13.30
CA LEU A 40 25.24 -3.84 -14.41
C LEU A 40 26.06 -2.56 -14.27
N TYR A 41 25.45 -1.47 -13.84
CA TYR A 41 26.13 -0.20 -13.60
C TYR A 41 27.08 -0.31 -12.38
N GLN A 42 26.63 -0.87 -11.27
CA GLN A 42 27.44 -1.05 -10.07
C GLN A 42 28.63 -1.99 -10.29
N GLU A 43 28.47 -3.00 -11.15
CA GLU A 43 29.53 -3.92 -11.57
C GLU A 43 30.49 -3.32 -12.64
N GLY A 44 30.21 -2.10 -13.09
CA GLY A 44 31.02 -1.43 -14.14
C GLY A 44 30.84 -2.00 -15.55
N LYS A 45 29.84 -2.87 -15.76
CA LYS A 45 29.51 -3.47 -17.06
C LYS A 45 28.73 -2.49 -17.94
N LEU A 46 27.80 -1.73 -17.36
CA LEU A 46 27.08 -0.66 -18.05
C LEU A 46 27.87 0.64 -17.92
N LYS A 47 28.36 1.16 -19.03
CA LYS A 47 29.08 2.44 -19.08
C LYS A 47 28.15 3.55 -19.54
N ILE A 48 28.05 4.59 -18.75
CA ILE A 48 27.24 5.79 -19.01
C ILE A 48 28.19 6.92 -19.42
N PRO A 49 27.89 7.72 -20.47
CA PRO A 49 28.70 8.88 -20.82
C PRO A 49 28.86 9.84 -19.64
N ASP A 50 30.05 10.40 -19.44
CA ASP A 50 30.41 11.22 -18.28
C ASP A 50 29.51 12.45 -18.06
N SER A 51 28.90 12.95 -19.12
CA SER A 51 27.98 14.10 -19.08
C SER A 51 26.51 13.71 -18.84
N VAL A 52 26.20 12.41 -18.75
CA VAL A 52 24.87 11.90 -18.44
C VAL A 52 24.79 11.52 -16.98
N ILE A 53 23.83 12.06 -16.24
CA ILE A 53 23.64 11.80 -14.81
C ILE A 53 22.89 10.46 -14.64
N PRO A 54 23.53 9.42 -14.07
CA PRO A 54 22.81 8.23 -13.67
C PRO A 54 21.90 8.51 -12.47
N VAL A 55 20.64 8.17 -12.59
CA VAL A 55 19.60 8.33 -11.56
C VAL A 55 19.26 6.96 -11.01
N LEU A 56 19.50 6.77 -9.72
CA LEU A 56 19.32 5.51 -9.02
C LEU A 56 18.03 5.55 -8.19
N THR A 57 17.35 4.40 -8.12
CA THR A 57 16.32 4.18 -7.10
C THR A 57 16.97 3.84 -5.78
N PRO A 58 16.54 4.41 -4.63
CA PRO A 58 17.06 4.00 -3.33
C PRO A 58 16.76 2.52 -3.11
N ALA A 59 17.78 1.78 -2.64
CA ALA A 59 17.51 0.45 -2.10
C ALA A 59 16.62 0.59 -0.85
N PRO A 60 15.72 -0.37 -0.59
CA PRO A 60 14.87 -0.37 0.61
C PRO A 60 15.65 -0.30 1.93
N SER A 61 16.89 -0.79 1.93
CA SER A 61 17.86 -0.65 3.02
C SER A 61 18.84 0.47 2.70
N ALA A 62 18.48 1.69 2.99
CA ALA A 62 19.29 2.89 2.74
C ALA A 62 20.63 2.96 3.50
N SER A 63 21.02 1.92 4.24
CA SER A 63 22.34 1.81 4.87
C SER A 63 23.45 1.35 3.91
N SER A 64 23.10 0.89 2.71
CA SER A 64 24.05 0.40 1.71
C SER A 64 23.66 0.78 0.28
N ALA A 65 23.24 2.02 0.05
CA ALA A 65 23.50 2.58 -1.26
C ALA A 65 25.02 2.61 -1.38
N GLY A 66 25.60 1.59 -2.02
CA GLY A 66 26.97 1.66 -2.52
C GLY A 66 27.00 2.93 -3.37
N GLY A 67 27.34 4.03 -2.72
CA GLY A 67 27.43 5.31 -3.38
C GLY A 67 28.43 5.17 -4.50
N PRO A 68 28.22 5.86 -5.60
CA PRO A 68 29.21 5.99 -6.63
C PRO A 68 30.51 6.44 -5.99
N GLY A 69 31.61 6.01 -6.56
CA GLY A 69 32.93 6.44 -6.13
C GLY A 69 33.02 7.96 -6.01
N PRO A 70 33.90 8.49 -5.18
CA PRO A 70 34.02 9.92 -4.97
C PRO A 70 34.26 10.62 -6.29
N GLY A 71 33.42 11.59 -6.64
CA GLY A 71 33.50 12.43 -7.83
C GLY A 71 32.45 12.22 -8.93
N ALA A 72 31.67 11.14 -8.90
CA ALA A 72 30.62 10.95 -9.89
C ALA A 72 29.32 11.71 -9.50
N GLN A 73 28.75 12.45 -10.46
CA GLN A 73 27.44 13.07 -10.29
C GLN A 73 26.36 12.01 -10.37
N HIS A 74 25.53 11.91 -9.35
CA HIS A 74 24.41 10.98 -9.34
C HIS A 74 23.12 11.68 -8.95
N GLY A 75 22.02 11.18 -9.56
CA GLY A 75 20.67 11.54 -9.21
C GLY A 75 19.97 10.47 -8.40
N LEU A 76 18.89 10.85 -7.71
CA LEU A 76 17.99 9.98 -7.00
C LEU A 76 16.61 10.05 -7.64
N TRP A 77 15.99 8.89 -7.86
CA TRP A 77 14.56 8.79 -8.17
C TRP A 77 13.86 7.97 -7.10
N PHE A 78 12.82 8.51 -6.50
CA PHE A 78 11.95 7.78 -5.59
C PHE A 78 10.49 8.17 -5.78
N SER A 79 9.59 7.30 -5.37
CA SER A 79 8.16 7.54 -5.48
C SER A 79 7.50 7.56 -4.11
N LEU A 80 6.84 8.66 -3.80
CA LEU A 80 6.03 8.82 -2.59
C LEU A 80 4.67 8.15 -2.73
N CYS A 81 4.10 8.15 -3.95
CA CYS A 81 2.86 7.47 -4.28
C CYS A 81 3.14 6.46 -5.39
N ARG A 82 3.41 5.23 -4.99
CA ARG A 82 3.72 4.14 -5.92
C ARG A 82 2.45 3.60 -6.55
N ARG A 83 2.51 3.35 -7.86
CA ARG A 83 1.39 2.80 -8.64
C ARG A 83 1.58 1.33 -9.01
N ASP A 84 2.56 0.63 -8.42
CA ASP A 84 2.67 -0.79 -8.65
C ASP A 84 1.47 -1.54 -8.06
N LYS A 85 1.12 -2.64 -8.72
CA LYS A 85 -0.11 -3.38 -8.40
C LYS A 85 -0.01 -4.19 -7.10
N LEU A 86 1.18 -4.35 -6.55
CA LEU A 86 1.39 -5.23 -5.41
C LEU A 86 1.79 -4.47 -4.14
N THR A 87 2.72 -3.51 -4.23
CA THR A 87 3.21 -2.77 -3.06
C THR A 87 2.79 -1.31 -3.03
N GLY A 88 2.01 -0.88 -4.03
CA GLY A 88 1.65 0.51 -4.25
C GLY A 88 0.76 1.12 -3.16
N ASN A 89 0.84 2.44 -3.07
CA ASN A 89 0.01 3.27 -2.20
C ASN A 89 -0.67 4.40 -3.02
N PRO A 90 -1.51 4.05 -4.00
CA PRO A 90 -2.05 5.06 -4.93
C PRO A 90 -3.02 6.05 -4.28
N MET A 91 -3.61 5.72 -3.14
CA MET A 91 -4.63 6.53 -2.47
C MET A 91 -4.18 7.13 -1.14
N THR A 92 -3.01 6.70 -0.61
CA THR A 92 -2.55 7.12 0.72
C THR A 92 -1.15 7.75 0.65
N ALA A 93 -0.75 8.43 1.72
CA ALA A 93 0.62 8.90 1.90
C ALA A 93 1.61 7.74 1.96
N TYR A 94 2.90 8.03 1.80
CA TYR A 94 3.95 7.02 1.89
C TYR A 94 3.79 6.18 3.16
N PRO A 95 3.74 4.85 3.08
CA PRO A 95 3.39 4.01 4.22
C PRO A 95 4.34 4.17 5.42
N GLY A 96 5.65 4.30 5.17
CA GLY A 96 6.65 4.55 6.22
C GLY A 96 6.68 5.99 6.75
N GLY A 97 5.80 6.87 6.24
CA GLY A 97 5.67 8.26 6.67
C GLY A 97 6.91 9.12 6.39
N ASP A 98 6.89 10.32 6.95
CA ASP A 98 7.94 11.33 6.78
C ASP A 98 9.28 10.91 7.38
N THR A 99 9.29 10.14 8.47
CA THR A 99 10.53 9.65 9.10
C THR A 99 11.32 8.72 8.18
N ALA A 100 10.63 7.80 7.49
CA ALA A 100 11.29 6.92 6.53
C ALA A 100 11.80 7.70 5.30
N VAL A 101 11.01 8.65 4.80
CA VAL A 101 11.42 9.55 3.71
C VAL A 101 12.65 10.36 4.11
N ASN A 102 12.65 10.93 5.31
CA ASN A 102 13.79 11.68 5.85
C ASN A 102 15.07 10.83 5.91
N GLY A 103 14.98 9.62 6.49
CA GLY A 103 16.12 8.71 6.58
C GLY A 103 16.70 8.35 5.22
N MET A 104 15.84 8.04 4.26
CA MET A 104 16.23 7.71 2.88
C MET A 104 16.92 8.89 2.18
N LEU A 105 16.35 10.09 2.26
CA LEU A 105 16.89 11.27 1.58
C LEU A 105 18.18 11.77 2.21
N GLN A 106 18.28 11.81 3.54
CA GLN A 106 19.53 12.12 4.23
C GLN A 106 20.62 11.07 3.94
N GLY A 107 20.25 9.79 3.87
CA GLY A 107 21.17 8.72 3.47
C GLY A 107 21.73 8.95 2.07
N ALA A 108 20.86 9.24 1.10
CA ALA A 108 21.25 9.56 -0.27
C ALA A 108 22.17 10.79 -0.34
N TRP A 109 21.83 11.85 0.38
CA TRP A 109 22.65 13.07 0.44
C TRP A 109 24.04 12.80 1.02
N ARG A 110 24.14 12.07 2.14
CA ARG A 110 25.42 11.68 2.75
C ARG A 110 26.23 10.76 1.84
N GLY A 111 25.54 9.92 1.04
CA GLY A 111 26.12 9.08 0.00
C GLY A 111 26.60 9.85 -1.25
N GLY A 112 26.49 11.17 -1.28
CA GLY A 112 26.98 12.02 -2.38
C GLY A 112 25.96 12.29 -3.49
N VAL A 113 24.70 11.86 -3.35
CA VAL A 113 23.64 12.09 -4.35
C VAL A 113 23.08 13.51 -4.20
N ARG A 114 23.79 14.47 -4.80
CA ARG A 114 23.53 15.92 -4.60
C ARG A 114 23.20 16.69 -5.88
N SER A 115 23.27 16.02 -7.04
CA SER A 115 23.12 16.71 -8.33
C SER A 115 21.68 16.80 -8.80
N PHE A 116 20.87 15.76 -8.51
CA PHE A 116 19.52 15.67 -9.05
C PHE A 116 18.63 14.73 -8.21
N TRP A 117 17.46 15.24 -7.80
CA TRP A 117 16.41 14.40 -7.19
C TRP A 117 15.14 14.46 -8.03
N MET A 118 14.65 13.32 -8.44
CA MET A 118 13.37 13.15 -9.11
C MET A 118 12.39 12.47 -8.17
N VAL A 119 11.29 13.16 -7.87
CA VAL A 119 10.26 12.67 -6.96
C VAL A 119 9.01 12.32 -7.74
N GLY A 120 8.68 11.02 -7.81
CA GLY A 120 7.43 10.54 -8.38
C GLY A 120 6.29 10.60 -7.38
N THR A 121 5.15 11.16 -7.78
CA THR A 121 3.92 11.06 -7.02
C THR A 121 2.74 10.91 -7.98
N GLY A 122 2.08 9.77 -7.94
CA GLY A 122 0.90 9.50 -8.75
C GLY A 122 -0.32 10.30 -8.29
N ASN A 123 -0.33 10.69 -7.02
CA ASN A 123 -1.35 11.50 -6.39
C ASN A 123 -0.69 12.48 -5.42
N LEU A 124 -0.81 13.77 -5.69
CA LEU A 124 -0.14 14.81 -4.90
C LEU A 124 -0.69 14.94 -3.48
N ARG A 125 -2.01 14.87 -3.32
CA ARG A 125 -2.68 15.21 -2.07
C ARG A 125 -2.26 14.39 -0.85
N PRO A 126 -2.18 13.06 -0.92
CA PRO A 126 -1.74 12.29 0.23
C PRO A 126 -0.26 12.49 0.56
N SER A 127 0.54 12.99 -0.40
CA SER A 127 2.00 13.09 -0.29
C SER A 127 2.51 14.52 -0.02
N LEU A 128 1.62 15.47 0.27
CA LEU A 128 2.01 16.87 0.42
C LEU A 128 3.00 17.10 1.57
N MET A 129 2.86 16.38 2.68
CA MET A 129 3.78 16.50 3.81
C MET A 129 5.18 16.00 3.45
N GLU A 130 5.26 14.84 2.83
CA GLU A 130 6.52 14.24 2.39
C GLU A 130 7.18 15.04 1.27
N LEU A 131 6.39 15.67 0.38
CA LEU A 131 6.91 16.62 -0.62
C LEU A 131 7.48 17.88 0.02
N ASN A 132 6.79 18.44 1.01
CA ASN A 132 7.27 19.60 1.77
C ASN A 132 8.59 19.28 2.49
N LEU A 133 8.69 18.11 3.14
CA LEU A 133 9.92 17.62 3.76
C LEU A 133 11.05 17.44 2.72
N THR A 134 10.73 16.87 1.56
CA THR A 134 11.71 16.67 0.47
C THR A 134 12.29 18.00 0.00
N GLY A 135 11.45 19.02 -0.19
CA GLY A 135 11.91 20.37 -0.56
C GLY A 135 12.79 21.01 0.52
N ALA A 136 12.44 20.85 1.79
CA ALA A 136 13.23 21.35 2.90
C ALA A 136 14.61 20.68 2.97
N LEU A 137 14.67 19.35 2.82
CA LEU A 137 15.92 18.58 2.81
C LEU A 137 16.82 18.90 1.61
N TRP A 138 16.22 19.20 0.45
CA TRP A 138 16.99 19.65 -0.71
C TRP A 138 17.72 20.98 -0.44
N CYS A 139 17.04 21.92 0.24
CA CYS A 139 17.63 23.23 0.59
C CYS A 139 18.56 23.14 1.80
N THR A 140 18.20 22.33 2.79
CA THR A 140 18.90 22.19 4.08
C THR A 140 18.94 20.72 4.49
N PRO A 141 20.00 19.99 4.13
CA PRO A 141 20.06 18.54 4.29
C PRO A 141 19.95 18.02 5.73
N ASP A 142 20.32 18.86 6.70
CA ASP A 142 20.25 18.52 8.12
C ASP A 142 18.93 19.00 8.78
N THR A 143 17.90 19.25 7.98
CA THR A 143 16.56 19.62 8.46
C THR A 143 16.05 18.60 9.50
N ASP A 144 15.58 19.11 10.64
CA ASP A 144 14.90 18.30 11.65
C ASP A 144 13.50 17.90 11.16
N CYS A 145 13.30 16.62 10.98
CA CYS A 145 12.04 16.04 10.50
C CYS A 145 10.86 16.38 11.42
N ALA A 146 11.06 16.38 12.75
CA ALA A 146 9.98 16.67 13.70
C ALA A 146 9.58 18.15 13.64
N ALA A 147 10.56 19.06 13.59
CA ALA A 147 10.31 20.48 13.43
C ALA A 147 9.61 20.77 12.10
N GLN A 148 10.02 20.14 11.01
CA GLN A 148 9.41 20.30 9.69
C GLN A 148 7.96 19.79 9.66
N ARG A 149 7.69 18.64 10.31
CA ARG A 149 6.32 18.12 10.48
C ARG A 149 5.45 19.11 11.22
N THR A 150 5.92 19.63 12.35
CA THR A 150 5.18 20.63 13.14
C THR A 150 4.91 21.91 12.35
N ALA A 151 5.89 22.40 11.61
CA ALA A 151 5.73 23.56 10.74
C ALA A 151 4.70 23.31 9.63
N TYR A 152 4.74 22.13 8.99
CA TYR A 152 3.75 21.73 7.99
C TYR A 152 2.33 21.66 8.58
N LEU A 153 2.17 21.01 9.74
CA LEU A 153 0.88 20.90 10.43
C LEU A 153 0.32 22.28 10.76
N ARG A 154 1.15 23.17 11.29
CA ARG A 154 0.77 24.55 11.64
C ARG A 154 0.35 25.38 10.43
N CYS A 155 0.97 25.17 9.28
CA CYS A 155 0.62 25.86 8.04
C CYS A 155 -0.62 25.30 7.35
N THR A 156 -0.81 23.97 7.41
CA THR A 156 -1.80 23.27 6.61
C THR A 156 -3.16 23.16 7.32
N TYR A 157 -3.15 22.90 8.62
CA TYR A 157 -4.37 22.69 9.39
C TYR A 157 -4.71 23.91 10.24
N ARG A 158 -6.01 24.16 10.38
CA ARG A 158 -6.58 25.24 11.19
C ARG A 158 -7.63 24.68 12.14
N ALA A 159 -7.91 25.38 13.21
CA ALA A 159 -9.06 25.12 14.03
C ALA A 159 -10.38 25.35 13.23
N PRO A 160 -11.51 24.77 13.64
CA PRO A 160 -12.79 24.93 12.91
C PRO A 160 -13.25 26.38 12.75
N ASP A 161 -12.83 27.27 13.64
CA ASP A 161 -13.08 28.72 13.60
C ASP A 161 -12.06 29.49 12.70
N GLY A 162 -11.12 28.78 12.08
CA GLY A 162 -10.09 29.36 11.20
C GLY A 162 -8.81 29.83 11.90
N TRP A 163 -8.75 29.81 13.23
CA TRP A 163 -7.55 30.19 13.99
C TRP A 163 -6.43 29.16 13.89
N ALA A 164 -5.25 29.56 14.30
CA ALA A 164 -4.12 28.67 14.42
C ALA A 164 -4.40 27.59 15.47
N LEU A 165 -3.91 26.36 15.20
CA LEU A 165 -3.98 25.27 16.19
C LEU A 165 -3.10 25.58 17.39
N THR A 166 -3.53 25.12 18.56
CA THR A 166 -2.70 25.14 19.78
C THR A 166 -1.55 24.15 19.67
N ASP A 167 -0.47 24.36 20.42
CA ASP A 167 0.67 23.43 20.43
C ASP A 167 0.26 22.02 20.88
N SER A 168 -0.69 21.88 21.82
CA SER A 168 -1.24 20.57 22.19
C SER A 168 -1.97 19.90 21.03
N ALA A 169 -2.79 20.61 20.28
CA ALA A 169 -3.48 20.04 19.11
C ALA A 169 -2.48 19.64 18.01
N LEU A 170 -1.43 20.42 17.80
CA LEU A 170 -0.35 20.08 16.85
C LEU A 170 0.40 18.83 17.25
N GLU A 171 0.67 18.63 18.56
CA GLU A 171 1.29 17.40 19.06
C GLU A 171 0.37 16.19 18.89
N ASP A 172 -0.92 16.30 19.20
CA ASP A 172 -1.89 15.22 18.98
C ASP A 172 -1.91 14.77 17.51
N LEU A 173 -1.90 15.72 16.56
CA LEU A 173 -1.83 15.41 15.13
C LEU A 173 -0.49 14.75 14.77
N SER A 174 0.62 15.24 15.33
CA SER A 174 1.97 14.69 15.10
C SER A 174 2.07 13.24 15.62
N VAL A 175 1.52 12.96 16.80
CA VAL A 175 1.43 11.61 17.37
C VAL A 175 0.66 10.67 16.44
N CYS A 176 -0.50 11.10 15.92
CA CYS A 176 -1.30 10.31 14.99
C CYS A 176 -0.52 9.97 13.70
N LEU A 177 0.21 10.93 13.14
CA LEU A 177 1.00 10.69 11.91
C LEU A 177 2.14 9.70 12.16
N ARG A 178 2.84 9.81 13.29
CA ARG A 178 3.90 8.86 13.67
C ARG A 178 3.33 7.46 13.89
N ALA A 179 2.26 7.34 14.68
CA ALA A 179 1.61 6.07 14.94
C ALA A 179 1.11 5.40 13.64
N ARG A 180 0.59 6.17 12.67
CA ARG A 180 0.22 5.66 11.35
C ARG A 180 1.44 5.09 10.61
N ALA A 181 2.56 5.77 10.61
CA ALA A 181 3.78 5.32 9.95
C ALA A 181 4.36 4.05 10.60
N GLU A 182 4.34 3.99 11.94
CA GLU A 182 4.77 2.83 12.74
C GLU A 182 3.86 1.61 12.55
N SER A 183 2.58 1.85 12.24
CA SER A 183 1.59 0.80 11.96
C SER A 183 1.65 0.27 10.52
N ALA A 184 2.54 0.77 9.67
CA ALA A 184 2.64 0.34 8.28
C ALA A 184 2.96 -1.16 8.18
N VAL A 185 2.26 -1.86 7.29
CA VAL A 185 2.54 -3.28 7.00
C VAL A 185 3.94 -3.39 6.40
N GLN A 186 4.76 -4.27 6.96
CA GLN A 186 6.12 -4.53 6.51
C GLN A 186 6.17 -5.89 5.83
N ALA A 187 6.60 -5.97 4.57
CA ALA A 187 6.72 -7.23 3.83
C ALA A 187 8.03 -7.29 3.05
N GLY A 188 8.46 -8.51 2.72
CA GLY A 188 9.71 -8.75 1.99
C GLY A 188 10.91 -9.07 2.90
N SER A 189 12.04 -9.36 2.27
CA SER A 189 13.31 -9.62 2.95
C SER A 189 14.43 -8.83 2.25
N PRO A 190 14.94 -7.74 2.86
CA PRO A 190 14.55 -7.18 4.16
C PRO A 190 13.11 -6.62 4.16
N PRO A 191 12.45 -6.51 5.33
CA PRO A 191 11.12 -5.93 5.45
C PRO A 191 11.09 -4.48 4.98
N GLN A 192 10.07 -4.13 4.19
CA GLN A 192 9.85 -2.78 3.69
C GLN A 192 8.37 -2.39 3.81
N PRO A 193 8.05 -1.11 4.03
CA PRO A 193 6.68 -0.66 4.09
C PRO A 193 5.96 -0.90 2.76
N VAL A 194 4.77 -1.52 2.81
CA VAL A 194 3.92 -1.75 1.65
C VAL A 194 2.62 -0.95 1.75
N GLY A 195 2.09 -0.56 0.60
CA GLY A 195 0.86 0.21 0.51
C GLY A 195 -0.42 -0.63 0.55
N GLU A 196 -1.55 0.03 0.43
CA GLU A 196 -2.88 -0.59 0.46
C GLU A 196 -3.14 -1.56 -0.70
N ALA A 197 -2.40 -1.43 -1.81
CA ALA A 197 -2.48 -2.36 -2.94
C ALA A 197 -2.06 -3.78 -2.52
N PHE A 198 -1.11 -3.90 -1.58
CA PHE A 198 -0.67 -5.20 -1.06
C PHE A 198 -1.83 -5.97 -0.43
N LEU A 199 -2.65 -5.32 0.37
CA LEU A 199 -3.77 -5.95 1.06
C LEU A 199 -4.85 -6.44 0.10
N THR A 200 -5.26 -5.58 -0.84
CA THR A 200 -6.30 -5.93 -1.81
C THR A 200 -5.83 -6.97 -2.82
N ARG A 201 -4.62 -6.82 -3.32
CA ARG A 201 -4.07 -7.72 -4.34
C ARG A 201 -3.74 -9.10 -3.76
N SER A 202 -3.07 -9.16 -2.60
CA SER A 202 -2.72 -10.44 -1.97
C SER A 202 -3.96 -11.22 -1.57
N THR A 203 -4.95 -10.59 -0.91
CA THR A 203 -6.22 -11.26 -0.60
C THR A 203 -6.85 -11.83 -1.86
N ARG A 204 -6.91 -11.07 -2.96
CA ARG A 204 -7.51 -11.52 -4.21
C ARG A 204 -6.73 -12.67 -4.86
N LEU A 205 -5.39 -12.65 -4.80
CA LEU A 205 -4.55 -13.73 -5.32
C LEU A 205 -4.78 -15.03 -4.54
N PHE A 206 -4.76 -14.97 -3.21
CA PHE A 206 -5.07 -16.12 -2.36
C PHE A 206 -6.49 -16.65 -2.58
N ALA A 207 -7.48 -15.76 -2.62
CA ALA A 207 -8.87 -16.11 -2.87
C ALA A 207 -9.07 -16.76 -4.25
N SER A 208 -8.43 -16.22 -5.28
CA SER A 208 -8.49 -16.76 -6.64
C SER A 208 -7.80 -18.13 -6.74
N ALA A 209 -6.65 -18.30 -6.07
CA ALA A 209 -5.97 -19.58 -6.02
C ALA A 209 -6.84 -20.64 -5.33
N TRP A 210 -7.51 -20.30 -4.23
CA TRP A 210 -8.47 -21.18 -3.57
C TRP A 210 -9.65 -21.53 -4.47
N LEU A 211 -10.30 -20.54 -5.07
CA LEU A 211 -11.43 -20.71 -5.98
C LEU A 211 -11.10 -21.65 -7.16
N CYS A 212 -9.88 -21.55 -7.69
CA CYS A 212 -9.38 -22.36 -8.80
C CYS A 212 -8.77 -23.71 -8.38
N GLY A 213 -8.76 -24.05 -7.08
CA GLY A 213 -8.11 -25.28 -6.57
C GLY A 213 -6.57 -25.29 -6.68
N LYS A 214 -5.94 -24.13 -6.88
CA LYS A 214 -4.48 -23.97 -7.05
C LYS A 214 -3.79 -23.65 -5.71
N THR A 215 -3.92 -24.55 -4.74
CA THR A 215 -3.39 -24.36 -3.37
C THR A 215 -2.27 -25.35 -3.01
N GLN A 216 -1.61 -25.96 -4.00
CA GLN A 216 -0.55 -26.95 -3.77
C GLN A 216 0.84 -26.29 -3.57
N GLY A 217 1.09 -25.16 -4.20
CA GLY A 217 2.36 -24.44 -4.12
C GLY A 217 2.17 -22.95 -3.82
N PRO A 218 3.27 -22.22 -3.55
CA PRO A 218 3.18 -20.80 -3.26
C PRO A 218 2.74 -20.00 -4.48
N ILE A 219 2.13 -18.83 -4.24
CA ILE A 219 1.78 -17.88 -5.28
C ILE A 219 3.05 -17.13 -5.69
N GLN A 220 3.55 -17.37 -6.89
CA GLN A 220 4.82 -16.83 -7.39
C GLN A 220 4.85 -15.29 -7.39
N GLU A 221 3.72 -14.64 -7.68
CA GLU A 221 3.61 -13.18 -7.66
C GLU A 221 3.89 -12.59 -6.26
N LEU A 222 3.67 -13.36 -5.19
CA LEU A 222 3.89 -12.95 -3.80
C LEU A 222 5.26 -13.38 -3.25
N ALA A 223 6.04 -14.19 -3.97
CA ALA A 223 7.24 -14.84 -3.45
C ALA A 223 8.30 -13.85 -2.92
N ALA A 224 8.45 -12.68 -3.53
CA ALA A 224 9.40 -11.66 -3.07
C ALA A 224 8.98 -10.98 -1.76
N LEU A 225 7.67 -10.89 -1.49
CA LEU A 225 7.12 -10.22 -0.31
C LEU A 225 6.74 -11.19 0.80
N LEU A 226 6.33 -12.39 0.44
CA LEU A 226 5.93 -13.47 1.33
C LEU A 226 6.66 -14.75 0.88
N PRO A 227 7.97 -14.86 1.14
CA PRO A 227 8.73 -16.05 0.77
C PRO A 227 8.23 -17.26 1.57
N ALA A 228 7.86 -18.33 0.86
CA ALA A 228 7.37 -19.57 1.45
C ALA A 228 7.44 -20.70 0.41
N GLU A 229 7.42 -21.95 0.85
CA GLU A 229 7.45 -23.12 -0.02
C GLU A 229 6.05 -23.64 -0.39
N SER A 230 5.03 -23.23 0.36
CA SER A 230 3.65 -23.64 0.15
C SER A 230 2.66 -22.49 0.22
N TYR A 231 1.48 -22.67 -0.37
CA TYR A 231 0.33 -21.76 -0.23
C TYR A 231 -0.03 -21.54 1.25
N ALA A 232 -0.04 -22.62 2.06
CA ALA A 232 -0.44 -22.55 3.46
C ALA A 232 0.53 -21.69 4.29
N GLU A 233 1.83 -21.91 4.13
CA GLU A 233 2.86 -21.08 4.80
C GLU A 233 2.80 -19.62 4.37
N GLN A 234 2.62 -19.38 3.07
CA GLN A 234 2.52 -18.03 2.53
C GLN A 234 1.27 -17.31 3.03
N LEU A 235 0.13 -18.03 3.13
CA LEU A 235 -1.10 -17.48 3.71
C LEU A 235 -0.97 -17.21 5.21
N ALA A 236 -0.33 -18.11 5.97
CA ALA A 236 -0.06 -17.91 7.40
C ALA A 236 0.82 -16.68 7.66
N ALA A 237 1.89 -16.51 6.86
CA ALA A 237 2.73 -15.30 6.92
C ALA A 237 1.91 -14.03 6.62
N TYR A 238 1.05 -14.07 5.60
CA TYR A 238 0.16 -12.97 5.26
C TYR A 238 -0.81 -12.64 6.41
N GLN A 239 -1.43 -13.67 7.00
CA GLN A 239 -2.34 -13.52 8.14
C GLN A 239 -1.66 -12.86 9.33
N GLN A 240 -0.45 -13.32 9.69
CA GLN A 240 0.32 -12.76 10.79
C GLN A 240 0.60 -11.26 10.59
N LEU A 241 1.05 -10.87 9.39
CA LEU A 241 1.30 -9.48 9.05
C LEU A 241 0.01 -8.63 9.16
N CYS A 242 -1.10 -9.13 8.61
CA CYS A 242 -2.37 -8.41 8.64
C CYS A 242 -2.96 -8.30 10.04
N THR A 243 -2.86 -9.34 10.87
CA THR A 243 -3.38 -9.33 12.24
C THR A 243 -2.64 -8.32 13.11
N SER A 244 -1.31 -8.35 13.08
CA SER A 244 -0.49 -7.38 13.84
C SER A 244 -0.77 -5.93 13.42
N ALA A 245 -0.91 -5.67 12.12
CA ALA A 245 -1.25 -4.35 11.63
C ALA A 245 -2.69 -3.94 12.01
N LEU A 246 -3.66 -4.87 11.97
CA LEU A 246 -5.05 -4.60 12.31
C LEU A 246 -5.22 -4.07 13.73
N GLU A 247 -4.57 -4.70 14.70
CA GLU A 247 -4.58 -4.28 16.11
C GLU A 247 -4.12 -2.82 16.26
N ASN A 248 -3.05 -2.45 15.56
CA ASN A 248 -2.55 -1.09 15.56
C ASN A 248 -3.55 -0.11 14.93
N TYR A 249 -4.15 -0.45 13.79
CA TYR A 249 -5.10 0.43 13.10
C TYR A 249 -6.43 0.57 13.84
N GLU A 250 -6.88 -0.46 14.58
CA GLU A 250 -8.08 -0.37 15.44
C GLU A 250 -7.90 0.62 16.58
N THR A 251 -6.69 0.67 17.16
CA THR A 251 -6.32 1.65 18.19
C THR A 251 -6.11 3.06 17.58
N LEU A 252 -5.54 3.13 16.39
CA LEU A 252 -5.20 4.40 15.73
C LEU A 252 -6.43 5.20 15.28
N LEU A 253 -7.48 4.55 14.76
CA LEU A 253 -8.64 5.24 14.22
C LEU A 253 -9.38 6.15 15.23
N PRO A 254 -9.67 5.70 16.47
CA PRO A 254 -10.26 6.57 17.48
C PRO A 254 -9.38 7.80 17.80
N GLY A 255 -8.06 7.61 17.94
CA GLY A 255 -7.10 8.68 18.20
C GLY A 255 -7.08 9.73 17.09
N CYS A 256 -6.95 9.30 15.83
CA CYS A 256 -6.97 10.21 14.68
C CYS A 256 -8.32 10.94 14.52
N SER A 257 -9.44 10.26 14.82
CA SER A 257 -10.78 10.86 14.77
C SER A 257 -10.97 11.90 15.87
N TYR A 258 -10.44 11.65 17.06
CA TYR A 258 -10.48 12.59 18.19
C TYR A 258 -9.62 13.82 17.90
N ALA A 259 -8.37 13.64 17.54
CA ALA A 259 -7.45 14.73 17.17
C ALA A 259 -8.04 15.61 16.04
N GLY A 260 -8.69 14.98 15.08
CA GLY A 260 -9.35 15.68 13.98
C GLY A 260 -10.52 16.60 14.37
N ARG A 261 -11.07 16.51 15.59
CA ARG A 261 -12.10 17.43 16.07
C ARG A 261 -11.58 18.84 16.30
N ALA A 262 -10.29 18.98 16.56
CA ALA A 262 -9.62 20.25 16.72
C ALA A 262 -9.27 20.92 15.40
N THR A 263 -9.55 20.31 14.24
CA THR A 263 -9.12 20.77 12.91
C THR A 263 -10.30 20.91 11.94
N THR A 264 -9.99 21.52 10.78
CA THR A 264 -10.90 21.57 9.63
C THR A 264 -11.12 20.16 9.02
N PRO A 265 -12.16 19.98 8.18
CA PRO A 265 -12.44 18.69 7.50
C PRO A 265 -11.27 18.08 6.71
N LEU A 266 -10.27 18.87 6.36
CA LEU A 266 -9.09 18.42 5.60
C LEU A 266 -8.38 17.23 6.29
N TRP A 267 -8.28 17.24 7.63
CA TRP A 267 -7.70 16.12 8.38
C TRP A 267 -8.50 14.83 8.21
N GLN A 268 -9.83 14.93 8.27
CA GLN A 268 -10.72 13.78 8.05
C GLN A 268 -10.53 13.20 6.64
N GLU A 269 -10.37 14.07 5.66
CA GLU A 269 -10.24 13.68 4.25
C GLU A 269 -8.87 13.13 3.88
N GLN A 270 -7.81 13.49 4.58
CA GLN A 270 -6.45 13.02 4.30
C GLN A 270 -6.03 11.88 5.24
N VAL A 271 -6.10 12.10 6.55
CA VAL A 271 -5.53 11.17 7.53
C VAL A 271 -6.55 10.11 7.95
N VAL A 272 -7.72 10.53 8.41
CA VAL A 272 -8.76 9.57 8.87
C VAL A 272 -9.26 8.71 7.73
N PHE A 273 -9.39 9.26 6.52
CA PHE A 273 -9.69 8.49 5.31
C PHE A 273 -8.65 7.39 5.08
N SER A 274 -7.36 7.71 5.12
CA SER A 274 -6.27 6.76 4.94
C SER A 274 -6.32 5.64 5.99
N VAL A 275 -6.50 5.99 7.26
CA VAL A 275 -6.61 5.01 8.36
C VAL A 275 -7.82 4.09 8.16
N ARG A 276 -8.98 4.62 7.77
CA ARG A 276 -10.17 3.81 7.47
C ARG A 276 -9.97 2.87 6.30
N LEU A 277 -9.27 3.33 5.25
CA LEU A 277 -8.98 2.53 4.07
C LEU A 277 -8.17 1.28 4.44
N TYR A 278 -7.08 1.46 5.20
CA TYR A 278 -6.27 0.36 5.71
C TYR A 278 -7.05 -0.55 6.66
N LEU A 279 -7.83 0.03 7.57
CA LEU A 279 -8.61 -0.74 8.54
C LEU A 279 -9.59 -1.71 7.86
N TYR A 280 -10.34 -1.23 6.85
CA TYR A 280 -11.24 -2.10 6.10
C TYR A 280 -10.49 -3.19 5.32
N ALA A 281 -9.39 -2.83 4.65
CA ALA A 281 -8.58 -3.79 3.92
C ALA A 281 -7.98 -4.86 4.84
N LEU A 282 -7.46 -4.47 6.01
CA LEU A 282 -6.88 -5.37 7.01
C LEU A 282 -7.94 -6.29 7.62
N ARG A 283 -9.11 -5.76 8.01
CA ARG A 283 -10.23 -6.58 8.50
C ARG A 283 -10.67 -7.61 7.48
N GLY A 284 -10.84 -7.18 6.24
CA GLY A 284 -11.20 -8.08 5.14
C GLY A 284 -10.15 -9.16 4.90
N ALA A 285 -8.86 -8.81 4.95
CA ALA A 285 -7.75 -9.75 4.80
C ALA A 285 -7.70 -10.78 5.94
N VAL A 286 -7.77 -10.33 7.20
CA VAL A 286 -7.76 -11.23 8.38
C VAL A 286 -8.97 -12.16 8.35
N ARG A 287 -10.18 -11.64 8.08
CA ARG A 287 -11.39 -12.45 7.96
C ARG A 287 -11.30 -13.49 6.85
N PHE A 288 -10.71 -13.13 5.71
CA PHE A 288 -10.46 -14.09 4.64
C PHE A 288 -9.55 -15.23 5.11
N CYS A 289 -8.46 -14.94 5.81
CA CYS A 289 -7.57 -15.97 6.36
C CYS A 289 -8.30 -16.87 7.38
N THR A 290 -9.05 -16.28 8.31
CA THR A 290 -9.87 -17.00 9.27
C THR A 290 -10.92 -17.90 8.58
N ALA A 291 -11.55 -17.40 7.51
CA ALA A 291 -12.49 -18.22 6.74
C ALA A 291 -11.82 -19.45 6.10
N ARG A 292 -10.56 -19.30 5.66
CA ARG A 292 -9.80 -20.44 5.14
C ARG A 292 -9.49 -21.49 6.22
N GLU A 293 -9.16 -21.08 7.43
CA GLU A 293 -8.97 -21.97 8.58
C GLU A 293 -10.27 -22.70 8.91
N GLN A 294 -11.38 -21.97 9.04
CA GLN A 294 -12.71 -22.56 9.28
C GLN A 294 -13.11 -23.57 8.20
N PHE A 295 -12.74 -23.30 6.93
CA PHE A 295 -12.96 -24.25 5.84
C PHE A 295 -12.18 -25.55 6.05
N LEU A 296 -10.92 -25.47 6.46
CA LEU A 296 -10.07 -26.65 6.72
C LEU A 296 -10.60 -27.46 7.91
N ASP A 297 -11.14 -26.78 8.92
CA ASP A 297 -11.75 -27.36 10.10
C ASP A 297 -13.18 -27.90 9.84
N LYS A 298 -13.69 -27.75 8.61
CA LYS A 298 -15.04 -28.16 8.20
C LYS A 298 -16.16 -27.38 8.91
N ASP A 299 -15.84 -26.19 9.41
CA ASP A 299 -16.81 -25.28 10.00
C ASP A 299 -17.46 -24.40 8.89
N TRP A 300 -18.27 -25.08 8.07
CA TRP A 300 -18.77 -24.54 6.80
C TRP A 300 -19.62 -23.29 6.97
N GLN A 301 -20.52 -23.27 7.95
CA GLN A 301 -21.43 -22.13 8.14
C GLN A 301 -20.69 -20.90 8.63
N ASN A 302 -19.76 -21.05 9.58
CA ASN A 302 -18.94 -19.93 10.03
C ASN A 302 -18.00 -19.45 8.90
N CYS A 303 -17.39 -20.37 8.14
CA CYS A 303 -16.62 -20.03 6.95
C CYS A 303 -17.42 -19.16 5.98
N PHE A 304 -18.65 -19.57 5.66
CA PHE A 304 -19.56 -18.85 4.78
C PHE A 304 -19.85 -17.42 5.31
N CYS A 305 -20.22 -17.30 6.58
CA CYS A 305 -20.48 -16.00 7.20
C CYS A 305 -19.24 -15.11 7.27
N THR A 306 -18.08 -15.70 7.54
CA THR A 306 -16.81 -14.96 7.64
C THR A 306 -16.35 -14.46 6.27
N LEU A 307 -16.54 -15.23 5.19
CA LEU A 307 -16.32 -14.75 3.82
C LEU A 307 -17.24 -13.57 3.46
N GLY A 308 -18.51 -13.66 3.87
CA GLY A 308 -19.46 -12.55 3.68
C GLY A 308 -19.02 -11.27 4.40
N ARG A 309 -18.55 -11.38 5.64
CA ARG A 309 -18.01 -10.24 6.41
C ARG A 309 -16.73 -9.68 5.77
N ALA A 310 -15.86 -10.54 5.22
CA ALA A 310 -14.68 -10.10 4.49
C ALA A 310 -15.05 -9.34 3.21
N ALA A 311 -16.06 -9.82 2.48
CA ALA A 311 -16.58 -9.14 1.29
C ALA A 311 -17.19 -7.76 1.65
N ASP A 312 -17.89 -7.65 2.78
CA ASP A 312 -18.43 -6.38 3.27
C ASP A 312 -17.31 -5.37 3.58
N ASP A 313 -16.20 -5.81 4.19
CA ASP A 313 -15.08 -4.92 4.48
C ASP A 313 -14.45 -4.36 3.20
N PHE A 314 -14.17 -5.20 2.20
CA PHE A 314 -13.66 -4.72 0.91
C PHE A 314 -14.71 -3.90 0.15
N GLY A 315 -15.99 -4.18 0.32
CA GLY A 315 -17.08 -3.35 -0.18
C GLY A 315 -17.10 -1.95 0.48
N ALA A 316 -16.91 -1.88 1.79
CA ALA A 316 -16.78 -0.62 2.53
C ALA A 316 -15.53 0.17 2.12
N MET A 317 -14.39 -0.53 1.91
CA MET A 317 -13.20 0.09 1.34
C MET A 317 -13.48 0.69 -0.05
N ALA A 318 -14.11 -0.07 -0.94
CA ALA A 318 -14.47 0.40 -2.27
C ALA A 318 -15.43 1.59 -2.22
N ALA A 319 -16.37 1.61 -1.27
CA ALA A 319 -17.30 2.73 -1.06
C ALA A 319 -16.58 4.02 -0.66
N LEU A 320 -15.49 3.95 0.11
CA LEU A 320 -14.64 5.12 0.41
C LEU A 320 -13.99 5.71 -0.84
N LEU A 321 -13.74 4.88 -1.86
CA LEU A 321 -13.07 5.23 -3.11
C LEU A 321 -14.03 5.65 -4.23
N GLN A 322 -15.34 5.73 -3.95
CA GLN A 322 -16.30 6.21 -4.94
C GLN A 322 -16.00 7.65 -5.35
N PRO A 323 -16.20 8.00 -6.63
CA PRO A 323 -15.99 9.36 -7.11
C PRO A 323 -16.74 10.40 -6.26
N LYS A 324 -16.01 11.41 -5.84
CA LYS A 324 -16.56 12.54 -5.08
C LYS A 324 -16.79 13.72 -6.02
N THR A 325 -17.72 14.58 -5.65
CA THR A 325 -17.99 15.84 -6.36
C THR A 325 -17.18 17.00 -5.77
N GLY A 326 -17.17 18.16 -6.45
CA GLY A 326 -16.50 19.36 -5.99
C GLY A 326 -14.98 19.29 -6.06
N PHE A 327 -14.29 19.88 -5.10
CA PHE A 327 -12.82 19.98 -5.06
C PHE A 327 -12.11 18.62 -5.06
N TRP A 328 -12.76 17.56 -4.57
CA TRP A 328 -12.24 16.21 -4.50
C TRP A 328 -12.65 15.33 -5.71
N ALA A 329 -13.31 15.92 -6.71
CA ALA A 329 -13.67 15.19 -7.92
C ALA A 329 -12.42 14.60 -8.58
N GLY A 330 -12.48 13.32 -8.93
CA GLY A 330 -11.38 12.58 -9.56
C GLY A 330 -10.21 12.22 -8.65
N PHE A 331 -10.24 12.58 -7.35
CA PHE A 331 -9.18 12.21 -6.41
C PHE A 331 -9.18 10.71 -6.10
N CYS A 332 -10.34 10.14 -5.83
CA CYS A 332 -10.49 8.72 -5.51
C CYS A 332 -10.95 7.94 -6.74
N SER A 333 -10.37 6.76 -6.91
CA SER A 333 -10.80 5.77 -7.90
C SER A 333 -10.44 4.39 -7.40
N ASP A 334 -11.40 3.47 -7.39
CA ASP A 334 -11.16 2.06 -7.02
C ASP A 334 -10.35 1.30 -8.09
N THR A 335 -10.19 1.85 -9.29
CA THR A 335 -9.52 1.15 -10.41
C THR A 335 -8.07 0.76 -10.12
N MET A 336 -7.41 1.42 -9.18
CA MET A 336 -6.04 1.09 -8.79
C MET A 336 -5.97 -0.01 -7.73
N LEU A 337 -6.97 -0.10 -6.86
CA LEU A 337 -7.01 -1.05 -5.75
C LEU A 337 -7.91 -2.25 -6.05
N ASP A 338 -8.94 -2.05 -6.87
CA ASP A 338 -9.94 -3.09 -7.20
C ASP A 338 -10.61 -3.70 -5.96
N GLY A 339 -10.95 -2.89 -4.96
CA GLY A 339 -11.61 -3.33 -3.74
C GLY A 339 -12.96 -3.99 -4.04
N ALA A 340 -13.74 -3.41 -4.95
CA ALA A 340 -14.99 -4.00 -5.42
C ALA A 340 -14.80 -5.35 -6.12
N LEU A 341 -13.73 -5.53 -6.89
CA LEU A 341 -13.39 -6.82 -7.48
C LEU A 341 -13.00 -7.83 -6.41
N THR A 342 -12.23 -7.43 -5.40
CA THR A 342 -11.86 -8.28 -4.27
C THR A 342 -13.11 -8.75 -3.53
N ALA A 343 -14.03 -7.85 -3.22
CA ALA A 343 -15.32 -8.19 -2.60
C ALA A 343 -16.12 -9.20 -3.43
N ARG A 344 -16.18 -9.03 -4.76
CA ARG A 344 -16.87 -9.98 -5.67
C ARG A 344 -16.24 -11.37 -5.66
N VAL A 345 -14.90 -11.45 -5.66
CA VAL A 345 -14.20 -12.76 -5.59
C VAL A 345 -14.51 -13.45 -4.28
N LEU A 346 -14.51 -12.74 -3.16
CA LEU A 346 -14.88 -13.28 -1.84
C LEU A 346 -16.34 -13.73 -1.78
N THR A 347 -17.25 -12.95 -2.37
CA THR A 347 -18.65 -13.35 -2.49
C THR A 347 -18.81 -14.64 -3.32
N GLY A 348 -18.05 -14.78 -4.41
CA GLY A 348 -18.04 -16.02 -5.21
C GLY A 348 -17.50 -17.22 -4.44
N LEU A 349 -16.54 -17.02 -3.53
CA LEU A 349 -16.03 -18.10 -2.67
C LEU A 349 -17.06 -18.66 -1.70
N MET A 350 -18.09 -17.89 -1.32
CA MET A 350 -19.13 -18.33 -0.38
C MET A 350 -19.87 -19.57 -0.89
N ALA A 351 -19.96 -19.77 -2.19
CA ALA A 351 -20.57 -20.95 -2.78
C ALA A 351 -19.87 -22.28 -2.38
N ILE A 352 -18.56 -22.23 -2.09
CA ILE A 352 -17.77 -23.43 -1.75
C ILE A 352 -18.20 -24.01 -0.39
N PRO A 353 -18.14 -23.27 0.75
CA PRO A 353 -18.59 -23.79 2.04
C PRO A 353 -20.09 -24.07 2.04
N ARG A 354 -20.90 -23.34 1.28
CA ARG A 354 -22.33 -23.62 1.14
C ARG A 354 -22.56 -24.97 0.48
N ALA A 355 -21.89 -25.26 -0.60
CA ALA A 355 -21.98 -26.56 -1.28
C ALA A 355 -21.53 -27.74 -0.39
N ALA A 356 -20.59 -27.46 0.54
CA ALA A 356 -20.09 -28.50 1.45
C ALA A 356 -20.99 -28.73 2.68
N GLY A 357 -21.73 -27.72 3.16
CA GLY A 357 -22.37 -27.74 4.47
C GLY A 357 -23.86 -27.43 4.53
N ASP A 358 -24.47 -26.83 3.51
CA ASP A 358 -25.89 -26.41 3.53
C ASP A 358 -26.88 -27.54 3.13
N GLY A 359 -26.37 -28.75 2.93
CA GLY A 359 -27.17 -29.88 2.50
C GLY A 359 -27.47 -29.91 0.99
N PRO A 360 -28.07 -31.01 0.47
CA PRO A 360 -28.22 -31.22 -0.97
C PRO A 360 -29.15 -30.20 -1.65
N ASP A 361 -30.12 -29.67 -0.91
CA ASP A 361 -31.10 -28.73 -1.44
C ASP A 361 -30.76 -27.27 -1.14
N TYR A 362 -29.59 -26.98 -0.57
CA TYR A 362 -29.14 -25.62 -0.19
C TYR A 362 -30.13 -24.88 0.71
N ALA A 363 -30.83 -25.58 1.59
CA ALA A 363 -31.87 -25.02 2.44
C ALA A 363 -31.68 -25.29 3.95
N ALA A 364 -30.73 -26.14 4.34
CA ALA A 364 -30.54 -26.54 5.73
C ALA A 364 -30.20 -25.32 6.64
N TRP A 365 -29.39 -24.40 6.18
CA TRP A 365 -28.98 -23.23 6.97
C TRP A 365 -30.06 -22.16 7.08
N GLN A 366 -30.98 -22.08 6.11
CA GLN A 366 -32.10 -21.13 6.18
C GLN A 366 -33.30 -21.66 6.98
N ALA A 367 -33.49 -22.97 7.06
CA ALA A 367 -34.65 -23.59 7.69
C ALA A 367 -34.93 -23.13 9.14
N PRO A 368 -33.90 -22.89 10.02
CA PRO A 368 -34.11 -22.38 11.36
C PRO A 368 -34.45 -20.89 11.43
N LEU A 369 -34.35 -20.15 10.33
CA LEU A 369 -34.55 -18.70 10.34
C LEU A 369 -36.04 -18.36 10.36
N PRO A 370 -36.48 -17.36 11.14
CA PRO A 370 -37.87 -16.94 11.17
C PRO A 370 -38.37 -16.48 9.78
N GLY A 371 -39.48 -17.06 9.32
CA GLY A 371 -40.05 -16.74 8.01
C GLY A 371 -39.23 -17.24 6.83
N ALA A 372 -38.37 -18.26 7.03
CA ALA A 372 -37.55 -18.83 5.97
C ALA A 372 -38.40 -19.27 4.76
N PRO A 373 -38.02 -18.88 3.53
CA PRO A 373 -38.68 -19.31 2.32
C PRO A 373 -38.47 -20.82 2.09
N ALA A 374 -39.42 -21.46 1.39
CA ALA A 374 -39.33 -22.89 1.05
C ALA A 374 -38.24 -23.18 0.00
N ALA A 375 -37.87 -22.21 -0.80
CA ALA A 375 -36.84 -22.36 -1.83
C ALA A 375 -35.49 -21.79 -1.37
N PRO A 376 -34.34 -22.30 -1.88
CA PRO A 376 -33.03 -21.76 -1.59
C PRO A 376 -32.92 -20.27 -1.95
N VAL A 377 -32.35 -19.50 -1.05
CA VAL A 377 -32.08 -18.06 -1.28
C VAL A 377 -30.65 -17.83 -1.80
N PRO A 378 -30.38 -16.73 -2.50
CA PRO A 378 -29.02 -16.38 -2.91
C PRO A 378 -28.06 -16.27 -1.72
N ASP A 379 -26.78 -16.59 -1.92
CA ASP A 379 -25.75 -16.66 -0.88
C ASP A 379 -25.68 -15.39 -0.03
N PHE A 380 -25.69 -14.22 -0.67
CA PHE A 380 -25.60 -12.96 0.06
C PHE A 380 -26.84 -12.65 0.90
N THR A 381 -28.02 -13.09 0.45
CA THR A 381 -29.28 -13.00 1.20
C THR A 381 -29.24 -13.91 2.43
N LEU A 382 -28.79 -15.14 2.25
CA LEU A 382 -28.62 -16.10 3.36
C LEU A 382 -27.62 -15.58 4.40
N TYR A 383 -26.48 -15.12 3.93
CA TYR A 383 -25.45 -14.51 4.79
C TYR A 383 -26.04 -13.40 5.67
N ARG A 384 -26.73 -12.45 5.07
CA ARG A 384 -27.35 -11.32 5.81
C ARG A 384 -28.35 -11.81 6.86
N ALA A 385 -29.16 -12.79 6.53
CA ALA A 385 -30.14 -13.36 7.45
C ALA A 385 -29.48 -14.08 8.63
N LEU A 386 -28.43 -14.87 8.36
CA LEU A 386 -27.67 -15.60 9.41
C LEU A 386 -27.00 -14.63 10.38
N VAL A 387 -26.28 -13.61 9.88
CA VAL A 387 -25.62 -12.60 10.72
C VAL A 387 -26.63 -11.81 11.54
N GLN A 388 -27.79 -11.46 10.95
CA GLN A 388 -28.84 -10.77 11.69
C GLN A 388 -29.45 -11.62 12.80
N ALA A 389 -29.57 -12.95 12.58
CA ALA A 389 -30.06 -13.87 13.59
C ALA A 389 -29.05 -14.05 14.74
N GLU A 390 -27.73 -14.05 14.46
CA GLU A 390 -26.68 -14.06 15.49
C GLU A 390 -26.77 -12.81 16.39
N THR A 391 -26.92 -11.64 15.80
CA THR A 391 -26.97 -10.35 16.53
C THR A 391 -28.19 -10.25 17.46
N LYS A 392 -29.30 -10.96 17.14
CA LYS A 392 -30.51 -10.96 17.97
C LYS A 392 -30.45 -11.95 19.16
N LYS A 393 -29.45 -12.84 19.20
CA LYS A 393 -29.24 -13.80 20.29
C LYS A 393 -28.38 -13.26 21.42
N VAL A 394 -27.69 -12.14 21.20
CA VAL A 394 -26.88 -11.38 22.15
C VAL A 394 -27.74 -10.23 22.73
#